data_e26848598f418104086c075fd5c3bd8a
#
_entry.id   e26848598f418104086c075fd5c3bd8a
#
_cell.length_a   1.000
_cell.length_b   1.000
_cell.length_c   1.000
_cell.angle_alpha   90.00
_cell.angle_beta   90.00
_cell.angle_gamma   90.00
#
_symmetry.space_group_name_H-M   'P 1'
#
loop_
_entity.id
_entity.type
_entity.pdbx_description
1 polymer ?
#
loop_
_entity_poly.entity_id
_entity_poly.type
_entity_poly.pdbx_seq_one_letter_code
_entity_poly.pdbx_strand_id
1 'polypeptide(L)'
;MPRILVALNGSHGSEKALNAAVKVAQQDGGLVTAVAVLEQTGNPRLDQLPGDAKAQVRSHLDEMLRAAAHFATSRGVRLTPILREGHPADAILTCAEEEKSNLLVLGAGGDPGGKTGLGDTADQVSNHSPCTVLIVR
;
A
#
# COMPACT_ATOMS: atom_id res chain seq x y z
N MET A 1 14.95 -2.06 -14.99
CA MET A 1 14.64 -2.39 -13.60
C MET A 1 13.16 -2.32 -13.36
N PRO A 2 12.52 -3.40 -12.91
CA PRO A 2 11.09 -3.32 -12.60
C PRO A 2 10.83 -2.37 -11.42
N ARG A 3 9.73 -1.66 -11.52
CA ARG A 3 9.26 -0.77 -10.46
C ARG A 3 8.03 -1.40 -9.83
N ILE A 4 8.13 -1.69 -8.57
CA ILE A 4 7.12 -2.42 -7.81
C ILE A 4 6.52 -1.48 -6.78
N LEU A 5 5.19 -1.36 -6.77
CA LEU A 5 4.47 -0.59 -5.77
C LEU A 5 3.71 -1.54 -4.88
N VAL A 6 3.84 -1.40 -3.57
CA VAL A 6 3.07 -2.17 -2.60
C VAL A 6 2.29 -1.21 -1.71
N ALA A 7 1.02 -1.51 -1.48
CA ALA A 7 0.17 -0.71 -0.61
C ALA A 7 0.12 -1.34 0.78
N LEU A 8 0.39 -0.53 1.80
CA LEU A 8 0.43 -0.97 3.19
C LEU A 8 -0.62 -0.24 4.02
N ASN A 9 -1.38 -0.98 4.80
CA ASN A 9 -2.38 -0.41 5.71
C ASN A 9 -2.31 -0.97 7.13
N GLY A 10 -1.24 -1.71 7.44
CA GLY A 10 -1.07 -2.32 8.75
C GLY A 10 -1.78 -3.64 8.95
N SER A 11 -2.56 -4.10 7.97
CA SER A 11 -3.24 -5.39 8.06
C SER A 11 -2.27 -6.54 7.82
N HIS A 12 -2.66 -7.72 8.25
CA HIS A 12 -1.91 -8.95 8.00
C HIS A 12 -1.75 -9.21 6.50
N GLY A 13 -2.79 -8.91 5.71
CA GLY A 13 -2.73 -9.02 4.26
C GLY A 13 -1.68 -8.11 3.63
N SER A 14 -1.55 -6.87 4.13
CA SER A 14 -0.54 -5.96 3.60
C SER A 14 0.88 -6.37 4.00
N GLU A 15 1.07 -7.03 5.14
CA GLU A 15 2.36 -7.61 5.49
C GLU A 15 2.76 -8.70 4.51
N LYS A 16 1.82 -9.57 4.14
CA LYS A 16 2.06 -10.60 3.14
C LYS A 16 2.39 -9.98 1.79
N ALA A 17 1.71 -8.90 1.43
CA ALA A 17 1.98 -8.17 0.19
C ALA A 17 3.40 -7.59 0.19
N LEU A 18 3.84 -7.02 1.30
CA LEU A 18 5.20 -6.50 1.44
C LEU A 18 6.23 -7.62 1.25
N ASN A 19 6.03 -8.76 1.90
CA ASN A 19 6.92 -9.91 1.73
C ASN A 19 7.00 -10.34 0.27
N ALA A 20 5.86 -10.41 -0.42
CA ALA A 20 5.82 -10.80 -1.83
C ALA A 20 6.54 -9.79 -2.72
N ALA A 21 6.33 -8.49 -2.48
CA ALA A 21 6.98 -7.44 -3.26
C ALA A 21 8.50 -7.49 -3.10
N VAL A 22 8.98 -7.68 -1.88
CA VAL A 22 10.42 -7.78 -1.61
C VAL A 22 11.01 -9.02 -2.28
N LYS A 23 10.31 -10.15 -2.25
CA LYS A 23 10.78 -11.37 -2.94
C LYS A 23 10.89 -11.18 -4.45
N VAL A 24 9.90 -10.53 -5.06
CA VAL A 24 9.96 -10.24 -6.50
C VAL A 24 11.16 -9.34 -6.80
N ALA A 25 11.38 -8.30 -6.00
CA ALA A 25 12.51 -7.39 -6.18
C ALA A 25 13.85 -8.10 -6.02
N GLN A 26 13.96 -9.04 -5.07
CA GLN A 26 15.17 -9.84 -4.90
C GLN A 26 15.48 -10.68 -6.13
N GLN A 27 14.45 -11.29 -6.71
CA GLN A 27 14.60 -12.17 -7.86
C GLN A 27 14.88 -11.41 -9.15
N ASP A 28 14.18 -10.30 -9.36
CA ASP A 28 14.20 -9.56 -10.62
C ASP A 28 15.05 -8.28 -10.58
N GLY A 29 15.60 -7.95 -9.42
CA GLY A 29 16.44 -6.75 -9.29
C GLY A 29 15.64 -5.45 -9.29
N GLY A 30 14.44 -5.44 -8.76
CA GLY A 30 13.55 -4.29 -8.83
C GLY A 30 13.71 -3.27 -7.71
N LEU A 31 13.08 -2.13 -7.90
CA LEU A 31 12.91 -1.09 -6.88
C LEU A 31 11.51 -1.19 -6.32
N VAL A 32 11.37 -1.07 -5.01
CA VAL A 32 10.07 -1.13 -4.33
C VAL A 32 9.71 0.26 -3.81
N THR A 33 8.47 0.66 -4.05
CA THR A 33 7.86 1.82 -3.40
C THR A 33 6.72 1.30 -2.54
N ALA A 34 6.69 1.70 -1.28
CA ALA A 34 5.60 1.34 -0.38
C ALA A 34 4.76 2.57 -0.11
N VAL A 35 3.47 2.50 -0.41
CA VAL A 35 2.54 3.58 -0.17
C VAL A 35 1.58 3.23 0.96
N ALA A 36 1.41 4.17 1.89
CA ALA A 36 0.37 4.12 2.91
C ALA A 36 -0.52 5.33 2.72
N VAL A 37 -1.81 5.18 2.97
CA VAL A 37 -2.78 6.25 2.74
C VAL A 37 -3.45 6.61 4.06
N LEU A 38 -3.35 7.90 4.41
CA LEU A 38 -4.14 8.47 5.48
C LEU A 38 -5.52 8.76 4.91
N GLU A 39 -6.50 7.95 5.30
CA GLU A 39 -7.82 7.99 4.69
C GLU A 39 -8.56 9.27 4.97
N GLN A 40 -9.18 9.78 3.89
CA GLN A 40 -10.23 10.80 3.99
C GLN A 40 -11.49 10.16 3.44
N THR A 41 -12.53 10.15 4.26
CA THR A 41 -13.76 9.41 3.93
C THR A 41 -14.75 10.22 3.10
N GLY A 42 -14.52 11.53 2.96
CA GLY A 42 -15.49 12.43 2.38
C GLY A 42 -16.60 12.81 3.37
N ASN A 43 -16.59 12.28 4.57
CA ASN A 43 -17.53 12.64 5.64
C ASN A 43 -16.87 13.68 6.53
N PRO A 44 -17.40 14.95 6.55
CA PRO A 44 -16.78 16.01 7.36
C PRO A 44 -16.64 15.67 8.84
N ARG A 45 -17.53 14.85 9.39
CA ARG A 45 -17.44 14.46 10.80
C ARG A 45 -16.26 13.54 11.07
N LEU A 46 -15.96 12.64 10.15
CA LEU A 46 -14.84 11.70 10.29
C LEU A 46 -13.52 12.36 9.88
N ASP A 47 -13.57 13.23 8.86
CA ASP A 47 -12.37 13.90 8.36
C ASP A 47 -11.92 15.04 9.27
N GLN A 48 -12.80 15.53 10.15
CA GLN A 48 -12.49 16.56 11.14
C GLN A 48 -12.19 15.96 12.51
N LEU A 49 -11.47 14.85 12.55
CA LEU A 49 -10.98 14.30 13.80
C LEU A 49 -10.09 15.34 14.50
N PRO A 50 -10.07 15.34 15.86
CA PRO A 50 -9.14 16.21 16.58
C PRO A 50 -7.74 16.06 16.01
N GLY A 51 -7.02 17.17 15.91
CA GLY A 51 -5.68 17.19 15.34
C GLY A 51 -4.76 16.14 15.92
N ASP A 52 -4.91 15.86 17.23
CA ASP A 52 -4.11 14.86 17.93
C ASP A 52 -4.35 13.45 17.41
N ALA A 53 -5.62 13.11 17.13
CA ALA A 53 -5.96 11.78 16.61
C ALA A 53 -5.40 11.58 15.21
N LYS A 54 -5.52 12.60 14.36
CA LYS A 54 -4.97 12.55 13.00
C LYS A 54 -3.44 12.43 13.04
N ALA A 55 -2.79 13.18 13.91
CA ALA A 55 -1.35 13.14 14.08
C ALA A 55 -0.88 11.76 14.56
N GLN A 56 -1.64 11.11 15.44
CA GLN A 56 -1.33 9.76 15.91
C GLN A 56 -1.42 8.74 14.80
N VAL A 57 -2.45 8.82 13.96
CA VAL A 57 -2.62 7.92 12.81
C VAL A 57 -1.46 8.12 11.83
N ARG A 58 -1.13 9.37 11.53
CA ARG A 58 -0.02 9.68 10.63
C ARG A 58 1.30 9.12 11.17
N SER A 59 1.55 9.31 12.47
CA SER A 59 2.76 8.80 13.12
C SER A 59 2.84 7.28 13.05
N HIS A 60 1.71 6.61 13.26
CA HIS A 60 1.62 5.16 13.17
C HIS A 60 1.94 4.67 11.74
N LEU A 61 1.41 5.34 10.73
CA LEU A 61 1.69 5.01 9.33
C LEU A 61 3.15 5.26 8.98
N ASP A 62 3.74 6.34 9.48
CA ASP A 62 5.16 6.62 9.27
C ASP A 62 6.05 5.54 9.88
N GLU A 63 5.73 5.08 11.08
CA GLU A 63 6.46 3.98 11.72
C GLU A 63 6.35 2.69 10.92
N MET A 64 5.16 2.39 10.41
CA MET A 64 4.92 1.23 9.57
C MET A 64 5.77 1.29 8.30
N LEU A 65 5.82 2.46 7.66
CA LEU A 65 6.61 2.65 6.45
C LEU A 65 8.12 2.53 6.71
N ARG A 66 8.60 3.05 7.86
CA ARG A 66 10.00 2.90 8.26
C ARG A 66 10.35 1.44 8.50
N ALA A 67 9.47 0.71 9.16
CA ALA A 67 9.67 -0.72 9.40
C ALA A 67 9.72 -1.48 8.07
N ALA A 68 8.89 -1.12 7.11
CA ALA A 68 8.89 -1.73 5.78
C ALA A 68 10.21 -1.48 5.05
N ALA A 69 10.72 -0.25 5.10
CA ALA A 69 11.99 0.11 4.49
C ALA A 69 13.15 -0.66 5.14
N HIS A 70 13.14 -0.77 6.45
CA HIS A 70 14.15 -1.52 7.19
C HIS A 70 14.12 -3.02 6.83
N PHE A 71 12.92 -3.59 6.76
CA PHE A 71 12.74 -4.97 6.34
C PHE A 71 13.31 -5.22 4.95
N ALA A 72 12.99 -4.35 3.98
CA ALA A 72 13.48 -4.47 2.62
C ALA A 72 15.01 -4.36 2.56
N THR A 73 15.58 -3.39 3.27
CA THR A 73 17.02 -3.20 3.33
C THR A 73 17.72 -4.44 3.90
N SER A 74 17.14 -5.08 4.91
CA SER A 74 17.71 -6.30 5.48
C SER A 74 17.72 -7.47 4.49
N ARG A 75 16.94 -7.36 3.43
CA ARG A 75 16.88 -8.35 2.33
C ARG A 75 17.64 -7.89 1.09
N GLY A 76 18.38 -6.78 1.18
CA GLY A 76 19.13 -6.25 0.05
C GLY A 76 18.27 -5.54 -0.99
N VAL A 77 17.07 -5.11 -0.62
CA VAL A 77 16.12 -4.43 -1.52
C VAL A 77 15.98 -2.98 -1.11
N ARG A 78 16.00 -2.08 -2.09
CA ARG A 78 15.74 -0.65 -1.86
C ARG A 78 14.25 -0.41 -1.87
N LEU A 79 13.73 0.20 -0.80
CA LEU A 79 12.33 0.55 -0.66
C LEU A 79 12.20 2.03 -0.32
N THR A 80 11.40 2.74 -1.12
CA THR A 80 11.07 4.14 -0.89
C THR A 80 9.68 4.22 -0.26
N PRO A 81 9.57 4.78 0.95
CA PRO A 81 8.26 4.95 1.59
C PRO A 81 7.58 6.22 1.12
N ILE A 82 6.27 6.15 0.90
CA ILE A 82 5.43 7.30 0.53
C ILE A 82 4.17 7.29 1.38
N LEU A 83 3.85 8.45 1.98
CA LEU A 83 2.60 8.66 2.69
C LEU A 83 1.72 9.60 1.86
N ARG A 84 0.50 9.18 1.59
CA ARG A 84 -0.49 9.98 0.85
C ARG A 84 -1.73 10.19 1.71
N GLU A 85 -2.50 11.22 1.39
CA GLU A 85 -3.79 11.48 2.00
C GLU A 85 -4.87 11.38 0.94
N GLY A 86 -6.03 10.85 1.30
CA GLY A 86 -7.17 10.80 0.41
C GLY A 86 -7.93 9.50 0.48
N HIS A 87 -8.64 9.20 -0.59
CA HIS A 87 -9.33 7.92 -0.75
C HIS A 87 -8.30 6.83 -1.11
N PRO A 88 -8.26 5.71 -0.41
CA PRO A 88 -7.19 4.73 -0.59
C PRO A 88 -6.99 4.25 -2.02
N ALA A 89 -8.05 3.83 -2.70
CA ALA A 89 -7.92 3.32 -4.07
C ALA A 89 -7.38 4.39 -5.02
N ASP A 90 -7.91 5.61 -4.95
CA ASP A 90 -7.49 6.71 -5.80
C ASP A 90 -6.04 7.09 -5.55
N ALA A 91 -5.64 7.15 -4.29
CA ALA A 91 -4.27 7.50 -3.91
C ALA A 91 -3.28 6.45 -4.40
N ILE A 92 -3.63 5.17 -4.28
CA ILE A 92 -2.78 4.07 -4.75
C ILE A 92 -2.63 4.11 -6.28
N LEU A 93 -3.75 4.30 -6.99
CA LEU A 93 -3.73 4.35 -8.46
C LEU A 93 -2.93 5.55 -8.97
N THR A 94 -3.10 6.71 -8.36
CA THR A 94 -2.32 7.89 -8.69
C THR A 94 -0.83 7.67 -8.45
N CYS A 95 -0.49 7.05 -7.32
CA CYS A 95 0.89 6.72 -7.00
C CYS A 95 1.49 5.76 -8.03
N ALA A 96 0.73 4.75 -8.45
CA ALA A 96 1.18 3.79 -9.47
C ALA A 96 1.50 4.49 -10.80
N GLU A 97 0.70 5.47 -11.19
CA GLU A 97 0.94 6.25 -12.40
C GLU A 97 2.16 7.15 -12.26
N GLU A 98 2.25 7.90 -11.16
CA GLU A 98 3.35 8.82 -10.92
C GLU A 98 4.70 8.10 -10.85
N GLU A 99 4.72 6.95 -10.19
CA GLU A 99 5.93 6.16 -10.02
C GLU A 99 6.23 5.26 -11.23
N LYS A 100 5.36 5.25 -12.22
CA LYS A 100 5.49 4.41 -13.43
C LYS A 100 5.72 2.96 -13.06
N SER A 101 4.88 2.45 -12.16
CA SER A 101 4.99 1.09 -11.64
C SER A 101 4.71 0.05 -12.71
N ASN A 102 5.49 -1.02 -12.70
CA ASN A 102 5.29 -2.17 -13.58
C ASN A 102 4.42 -3.23 -12.90
N LEU A 103 4.47 -3.28 -11.58
CA LEU A 103 3.75 -4.25 -10.79
C LEU A 103 3.19 -3.56 -9.54
N LEU A 104 1.92 -3.78 -9.27
CA LEU A 104 1.24 -3.29 -8.08
C LEU A 104 0.88 -4.50 -7.22
N VAL A 105 1.37 -4.53 -5.98
CA VAL A 105 1.16 -5.66 -5.07
C VAL A 105 0.21 -5.23 -3.95
N LEU A 106 -0.85 -5.99 -3.77
CA LEU A 106 -1.88 -5.71 -2.78
C LEU A 106 -2.17 -6.97 -1.97
N GLY A 107 -2.46 -6.79 -0.66
CA GLY A 107 -3.09 -7.85 0.10
C GLY A 107 -4.53 -8.02 -0.33
N ALA A 108 -5.03 -9.24 -0.30
CA ALA A 108 -6.43 -9.50 -0.55
C ALA A 108 -7.31 -8.86 0.52
N GLY A 109 -6.71 -8.50 1.63
CA GLY A 109 -7.26 -7.98 2.85
C GLY A 109 -8.68 -7.53 2.71
N GLY A 110 -9.46 -7.83 3.51
CA GLY A 110 -10.81 -7.47 3.42
C GLY A 110 -11.54 -8.02 4.59
N ASP A 111 -12.74 -7.63 4.62
CA ASP A 111 -13.69 -8.13 5.55
C ASP A 111 -13.79 -9.65 5.37
N PRO A 112 -13.58 -10.46 6.43
CA PRO A 112 -13.74 -11.91 6.32
C PRO A 112 -15.09 -12.38 5.79
N GLY A 113 -16.08 -11.48 5.71
CA GLY A 113 -17.39 -11.78 5.12
C GLY A 113 -17.58 -11.28 3.70
N GLY A 114 -16.55 -10.76 3.05
CA GLY A 114 -16.66 -10.22 1.70
C GLY A 114 -16.97 -11.28 0.65
N LYS A 115 -17.94 -11.00 -0.22
CA LYS A 115 -18.42 -11.96 -1.22
C LYS A 115 -17.35 -12.38 -2.23
N THR A 116 -16.36 -11.52 -2.49
CA THR A 116 -15.30 -11.77 -3.47
C THR A 116 -13.99 -12.23 -2.83
N GLY A 117 -13.89 -12.17 -1.51
CA GLY A 117 -12.62 -12.40 -0.82
C GLY A 117 -11.62 -11.27 -0.99
N LEU A 118 -11.97 -10.20 -1.71
CA LEU A 118 -11.17 -8.99 -1.86
C LEU A 118 -11.80 -7.86 -1.08
N GLY A 119 -10.99 -7.00 -0.48
CA GLY A 119 -11.47 -5.76 0.11
C GLY A 119 -11.85 -4.76 -0.99
N ASP A 120 -12.65 -3.76 -0.64
CA ASP A 120 -13.11 -2.75 -1.59
C ASP A 120 -11.94 -2.05 -2.28
N THR A 121 -10.89 -1.72 -1.53
CA THR A 121 -9.72 -1.05 -2.09
C THR A 121 -9.02 -1.94 -3.12
N ALA A 122 -8.78 -3.21 -2.78
CA ALA A 122 -8.12 -4.15 -3.68
C ALA A 122 -8.96 -4.37 -4.94
N ASP A 123 -10.28 -4.45 -4.81
CA ASP A 123 -11.18 -4.62 -5.94
C ASP A 123 -11.13 -3.40 -6.88
N GLN A 124 -11.25 -2.19 -6.33
CA GLN A 124 -11.19 -0.96 -7.13
C GLN A 124 -9.83 -0.79 -7.80
N VAL A 125 -8.76 -1.02 -7.08
CA VAL A 125 -7.41 -0.88 -7.62
C VAL A 125 -7.16 -1.88 -8.74
N SER A 126 -7.54 -3.15 -8.55
CA SER A 126 -7.33 -4.17 -9.58
C SER A 126 -8.12 -3.91 -10.85
N ASN A 127 -9.31 -3.31 -10.73
CA ASN A 127 -10.15 -3.00 -11.89
C ASN A 127 -9.68 -1.78 -12.69
N HIS A 128 -8.89 -0.90 -12.08
CA HIS A 128 -8.49 0.37 -12.70
C HIS A 128 -6.97 0.55 -12.80
N SER A 129 -6.20 -0.48 -12.47
CA SER A 129 -4.74 -0.36 -12.43
C SER A 129 -4.13 -0.09 -13.81
N PRO A 130 -3.15 0.82 -13.89
CA PRO A 130 -2.42 1.05 -15.14
C PRO A 130 -1.39 -0.04 -15.44
N CYS A 131 -1.19 -1.00 -14.55
CA CYS A 131 -0.17 -2.03 -14.67
C CYS A 131 -0.65 -3.37 -14.13
N THR A 132 0.21 -4.37 -14.19
CA THR A 132 -0.08 -5.70 -13.63
C THR A 132 -0.30 -5.62 -12.12
N VAL A 133 -1.30 -6.33 -11.63
CA VAL A 133 -1.63 -6.38 -10.21
C VAL A 133 -1.44 -7.81 -9.69
N LEU A 134 -0.72 -7.92 -8.58
CA LEU A 134 -0.57 -9.17 -7.85
C LEU A 134 -1.36 -9.05 -6.55
N ILE A 135 -2.36 -9.90 -6.39
CA ILE A 135 -3.17 -9.97 -5.17
C ILE A 135 -2.62 -11.12 -4.31
N VAL A 136 -2.21 -10.79 -3.09
CA VAL A 136 -1.62 -11.77 -2.16
C VAL A 136 -2.67 -12.15 -1.11
N ARG A 137 -2.98 -13.41 -1.03
CA ARG A 137 -3.95 -13.95 -0.07
C ARG A 137 -3.30 -14.53 1.17
#